data_28d3504be2a37b53b946db8e9e160478
#
_entry.id   28d3504be2a37b53b946db8e9e160478
#
_cell.length_a   1.000
_cell.length_b   1.000
_cell.length_c   1.000
_cell.angle_alpha   90.00
_cell.angle_beta   90.00
_cell.angle_gamma   90.00
#
_symmetry.space_group_name_H-M   'P 1'
#
loop_
_entity.id
_entity.type
_entity.pdbx_description
1 polymer ?
#
loop_
_entity_poly.entity_id
_entity_poly.type
_entity_poly.pdbx_seq_one_letter_code
_entity_poly.pdbx_strand_id
1 'polypeptide(L)'
;MIAVYGADLRARFRGLDRRHGIILTREGRAAEFSPFIEYDDAYAARWLACAHEALAGELPAPRRDHIAVNVTVPAVDPERAHAMVLASGGCTTAKVKVAETGQDLSADLARLEAVRDALGPAGHIRVDANTGWDLSEAARVLPQLDRAAGGLQYAEQPVADVADLATLRRQIDVPLAADESIRRSADPLAVRRLAAADYAIIKVQPLGGVRAAMDLAEALALPVVVSSALESSVGIALGLRLAAALDCELACGLATVNLFAEDVTSSPLRPSGGMLPVRDVLPDRIDAVRESGEVERVWRERLARVAALAGIDLSDYEDEQ
;
A
#
# COMPACT_ATOMS: atom_id res chain seq x y z
N MET A 1 23.94 1.54 -8.26
CA MET A 1 23.41 2.89 -8.59
C MET A 1 22.42 3.35 -7.54
N ILE A 2 22.45 4.62 -7.18
CA ILE A 2 21.45 5.30 -6.32
C ILE A 2 20.78 6.39 -7.15
N ALA A 3 19.50 6.26 -7.46
CA ALA A 3 18.75 7.22 -8.27
C ALA A 3 17.48 7.70 -7.56
N VAL A 4 17.36 9.01 -7.36
CA VAL A 4 16.15 9.65 -6.83
C VAL A 4 15.16 9.83 -7.97
N TYR A 5 13.91 9.41 -7.76
CA TYR A 5 12.82 9.59 -8.72
C TYR A 5 11.69 10.44 -8.15
N GLY A 6 10.96 11.10 -9.06
CA GLY A 6 9.70 11.76 -8.78
C GLY A 6 8.71 11.46 -9.88
N ALA A 7 7.55 10.94 -9.52
CA ALA A 7 6.49 10.59 -10.45
C ALA A 7 5.18 11.29 -10.07
N ASP A 8 4.57 12.00 -11.02
CA ASP A 8 3.29 12.67 -10.83
C ASP A 8 2.16 11.65 -10.63
N LEU A 9 1.23 11.98 -9.78
CA LEU A 9 0.04 11.18 -9.58
C LEU A 9 -1.12 11.69 -10.45
N ARG A 10 -1.86 10.75 -11.03
CA ARG A 10 -3.07 11.05 -11.85
C ARG A 10 -4.20 11.62 -11.01
N ALA A 11 -4.18 11.38 -9.71
CA ALA A 11 -5.11 11.95 -8.73
C ALA A 11 -4.38 12.15 -7.42
N ARG A 12 -4.72 13.20 -6.68
CA ARG A 12 -4.19 13.45 -5.34
C ARG A 12 -4.45 12.24 -4.44
N PHE A 13 -3.42 11.78 -3.76
CA PHE A 13 -3.50 10.60 -2.90
C PHE A 13 -2.68 10.81 -1.64
N ARG A 14 -3.29 10.67 -0.45
CA ARG A 14 -2.67 10.99 0.84
C ARG A 14 -2.05 12.39 0.89
N GLY A 15 -2.71 13.36 0.28
CA GLY A 15 -2.22 14.74 0.23
C GLY A 15 -1.09 14.98 -0.79
N LEU A 16 -0.66 13.97 -1.53
CA LEU A 16 0.42 14.06 -2.52
C LEU A 16 -0.12 14.20 -3.94
N ASP A 17 0.50 15.07 -4.72
CA ASP A 17 0.31 15.19 -6.17
C ASP A 17 1.51 14.56 -6.94
N ARG A 18 2.65 14.39 -6.26
CA ARG A 18 3.88 13.77 -6.78
C ARG A 18 4.48 12.84 -5.74
N ARG A 19 4.89 11.65 -6.17
CA ARG A 19 5.53 10.64 -5.32
C ARG A 19 7.03 10.62 -5.57
N HIS A 20 7.82 10.70 -4.50
CA HIS A 20 9.27 10.58 -4.56
C HIS A 20 9.76 9.31 -3.85
N GLY A 21 10.92 8.86 -4.28
CA GLY A 21 11.65 7.77 -3.65
C GLY A 21 13.05 7.62 -4.26
N ILE A 22 13.75 6.60 -3.84
CA ILE A 22 15.06 6.22 -4.34
C ILE A 22 14.98 4.80 -4.90
N ILE A 23 15.50 4.59 -6.09
CA ILE A 23 15.81 3.27 -6.62
C ILE A 23 17.26 2.96 -6.33
N LEU A 24 17.49 1.81 -5.70
CA LEU A 24 18.80 1.21 -5.46
C LEU A 24 18.97 0.03 -6.41
N THR A 25 20.13 -0.06 -7.09
CA THR A 25 20.43 -1.22 -7.94
C THR A 25 21.77 -1.81 -7.56
N ARG A 26 21.84 -3.15 -7.58
CA ARG A 26 23.05 -3.93 -7.34
C ARG A 26 22.98 -5.25 -8.13
N GLU A 27 24.01 -5.59 -8.88
CA GLU A 27 24.15 -6.88 -9.56
C GLU A 27 22.91 -7.31 -10.38
N GLY A 28 22.35 -6.35 -11.14
CA GLY A 28 21.16 -6.60 -11.98
C GLY A 28 19.83 -6.70 -11.21
N ARG A 29 19.82 -6.46 -9.90
CA ARG A 29 18.60 -6.34 -9.08
C ARG A 29 18.28 -4.88 -8.80
N ALA A 30 17.01 -4.62 -8.51
CA ALA A 30 16.53 -3.30 -8.12
C ALA A 30 15.65 -3.40 -6.88
N ALA A 31 15.74 -2.39 -6.02
CA ALA A 31 14.87 -2.21 -4.86
C ALA A 31 14.50 -0.73 -4.70
N GLU A 32 13.44 -0.48 -3.96
CA GLU A 32 12.91 0.86 -3.74
C GLU A 32 12.99 1.26 -2.27
N PHE A 33 13.51 2.46 -2.01
CA PHE A 33 13.45 3.14 -0.74
C PHE A 33 12.56 4.38 -0.88
N SER A 34 11.31 4.29 -0.43
CA SER A 34 10.33 5.36 -0.60
C SER A 34 9.45 5.63 0.63
N PRO A 35 10.04 5.86 1.82
CA PRO A 35 9.26 6.27 2.99
C PRO A 35 8.59 7.61 2.71
N PHE A 36 7.36 7.82 3.23
CA PHE A 36 6.73 9.13 3.14
C PHE A 36 7.58 10.18 3.88
N ILE A 37 7.53 11.43 3.37
CA ILE A 37 8.44 12.50 3.87
C ILE A 37 8.16 12.87 5.33
N GLU A 38 6.93 12.69 5.80
CA GLU A 38 6.52 12.95 7.17
C GLU A 38 6.99 11.89 8.18
N TYR A 39 7.51 10.76 7.73
CA TYR A 39 8.04 9.73 8.61
C TYR A 39 9.46 10.08 9.06
N ASP A 40 9.75 9.88 10.34
CA ASP A 40 11.09 10.06 10.88
C ASP A 40 12.10 9.05 10.33
N ASP A 41 13.37 9.31 10.50
CA ASP A 41 14.45 8.48 9.97
C ASP A 41 14.50 7.10 10.65
N ALA A 42 14.10 6.98 11.92
CA ALA A 42 14.06 5.71 12.64
C ALA A 42 12.98 4.77 12.07
N TYR A 43 11.81 5.30 11.75
CA TYR A 43 10.76 4.52 11.08
C TYR A 43 11.14 4.22 9.62
N ALA A 44 11.74 5.19 8.92
CA ALA A 44 12.22 5.02 7.55
C ALA A 44 13.33 3.95 7.41
N ALA A 45 14.06 3.64 8.49
CA ALA A 45 15.07 2.57 8.50
C ALA A 45 14.49 1.21 8.08
N ARG A 46 13.21 0.96 8.34
CA ARG A 46 12.52 -0.27 7.89
C ARG A 46 12.45 -0.37 6.36
N TRP A 47 12.21 0.74 5.67
CA TRP A 47 12.23 0.79 4.19
C TRP A 47 13.60 0.45 3.63
N LEU A 48 14.67 0.94 4.26
CA LEU A 48 16.03 0.65 3.82
C LEU A 48 16.40 -0.81 4.11
N ALA A 49 16.02 -1.36 5.26
CA ALA A 49 16.21 -2.77 5.58
C ALA A 49 15.48 -3.66 4.54
N CYS A 50 14.26 -3.29 4.15
CA CYS A 50 13.50 -3.97 3.11
C CYS A 50 14.21 -3.92 1.74
N ALA A 51 14.73 -2.76 1.35
CA ALA A 51 15.49 -2.61 0.10
C ALA A 51 16.79 -3.42 0.12
N HIS A 52 17.49 -3.45 1.25
CA HIS A 52 18.70 -4.23 1.45
C HIS A 52 18.44 -5.75 1.35
N GLU A 53 17.36 -6.25 2.00
CA GLU A 53 16.92 -7.65 1.87
C GLU A 53 16.63 -8.02 0.40
N ALA A 54 15.91 -7.15 -0.32
CA ALA A 54 15.57 -7.38 -1.72
C ALA A 54 16.81 -7.48 -2.63
N LEU A 55 17.82 -6.63 -2.39
CA LEU A 55 19.08 -6.62 -3.15
C LEU A 55 20.01 -7.77 -2.78
N ALA A 56 19.93 -8.31 -1.55
CA ALA A 56 20.63 -9.53 -1.18
C ALA A 56 20.13 -10.77 -1.94
N GLY A 57 18.86 -10.74 -2.41
CA GLY A 57 18.30 -11.75 -3.32
C GLY A 57 17.87 -13.05 -2.68
N GLU A 58 17.88 -13.15 -1.36
CA GLU A 58 17.45 -14.34 -0.61
C GLU A 58 15.96 -14.28 -0.25
N LEU A 59 15.11 -14.03 -1.24
CA LEU A 59 13.67 -13.93 -1.07
C LEU A 59 12.99 -15.31 -1.16
N PRO A 60 11.87 -15.53 -0.46
CA PRO A 60 11.09 -16.76 -0.56
C PRO A 60 10.66 -17.02 -2.01
N ALA A 61 10.65 -18.30 -2.38
CA ALA A 61 10.13 -18.70 -3.68
C ALA A 61 8.62 -18.43 -3.78
N PRO A 62 8.15 -17.85 -4.89
CA PRO A 62 6.72 -17.63 -5.09
C PRO A 62 5.99 -18.97 -5.28
N ARG A 63 4.79 -19.10 -4.70
CA ARG A 63 3.90 -20.24 -4.88
C ARG A 63 2.89 -20.03 -6.00
N ARG A 64 2.78 -18.80 -6.51
CA ARG A 64 1.83 -18.36 -7.55
C ARG A 64 2.54 -17.44 -8.54
N ASP A 65 2.17 -17.52 -9.79
CA ASP A 65 2.71 -16.67 -10.87
C ASP A 65 1.95 -15.36 -11.04
N HIS A 66 0.72 -15.30 -10.53
CA HIS A 66 -0.16 -14.13 -10.62
C HIS A 66 -0.90 -13.92 -9.30
N ILE A 67 -1.13 -12.66 -8.97
CA ILE A 67 -1.85 -12.23 -7.77
C ILE A 67 -3.07 -11.40 -8.16
N ALA A 68 -4.23 -11.76 -7.64
CA ALA A 68 -5.44 -10.96 -7.76
C ALA A 68 -5.27 -9.63 -7.01
N VAL A 69 -5.67 -8.52 -7.64
CA VAL A 69 -5.49 -7.18 -7.05
C VAL A 69 -6.77 -6.36 -7.11
N ASN A 70 -6.89 -5.40 -6.20
CA ASN A 70 -7.97 -4.42 -6.20
C ASN A 70 -7.55 -3.11 -6.88
N VAL A 71 -8.49 -2.43 -7.51
CA VAL A 71 -8.31 -1.02 -7.86
C VAL A 71 -8.38 -0.17 -6.59
N THR A 72 -7.49 0.83 -6.49
CA THR A 72 -7.53 1.84 -5.42
C THR A 72 -8.17 3.10 -5.96
N VAL A 73 -9.26 3.53 -5.33
CA VAL A 73 -10.02 4.72 -5.68
C VAL A 73 -9.75 5.80 -4.62
N PRO A 74 -9.03 6.89 -4.97
CA PRO A 74 -8.83 8.05 -4.10
C PRO A 74 -10.16 8.74 -3.76
N ALA A 75 -10.09 9.74 -2.89
CA ALA A 75 -11.23 10.61 -2.55
C ALA A 75 -11.57 11.60 -3.68
N VAL A 76 -11.95 11.06 -4.84
CA VAL A 76 -12.35 11.80 -6.06
C VAL A 76 -13.88 11.88 -6.17
N ASP A 77 -14.37 12.66 -7.13
CA ASP A 77 -15.80 12.72 -7.46
C ASP A 77 -16.35 11.36 -7.96
N PRO A 78 -17.68 11.13 -7.90
CA PRO A 78 -18.29 9.86 -8.27
C PRO A 78 -18.03 9.44 -9.71
N GLU A 79 -18.10 10.38 -10.68
CA GLU A 79 -17.88 10.10 -12.10
C GLU A 79 -16.45 9.60 -12.35
N ARG A 80 -15.48 10.23 -11.70
CA ARG A 80 -14.09 9.83 -11.79
C ARG A 80 -13.85 8.49 -11.11
N ALA A 81 -14.46 8.24 -9.96
CA ALA A 81 -14.40 6.96 -9.26
C ALA A 81 -14.93 5.82 -10.14
N HIS A 82 -16.08 6.00 -10.76
CA HIS A 82 -16.67 5.06 -11.72
C HIS A 82 -15.71 4.77 -12.90
N ALA A 83 -15.20 5.84 -13.53
CA ALA A 83 -14.25 5.70 -14.64
C ALA A 83 -12.96 4.95 -14.26
N MET A 84 -12.43 5.19 -13.05
CA MET A 84 -11.24 4.49 -12.54
C MET A 84 -11.49 2.99 -12.38
N VAL A 85 -12.67 2.59 -11.91
CA VAL A 85 -13.04 1.17 -11.79
C VAL A 85 -13.12 0.52 -13.16
N LEU A 86 -13.80 1.14 -14.13
CA LEU A 86 -13.88 0.62 -15.51
C LEU A 86 -12.50 0.51 -16.17
N ALA A 87 -11.58 1.44 -15.89
CA ALA A 87 -10.23 1.46 -16.43
C ALA A 87 -9.22 0.62 -15.60
N SER A 88 -9.68 -0.15 -14.62
CA SER A 88 -8.82 -0.85 -13.65
C SER A 88 -8.04 -2.05 -14.21
N GLY A 89 -8.24 -2.41 -15.47
CA GLY A 89 -7.66 -3.63 -16.04
C GLY A 89 -8.38 -4.90 -15.59
N GLY A 90 -9.69 -4.80 -15.28
CA GLY A 90 -10.55 -5.95 -14.95
C GLY A 90 -10.54 -6.34 -13.47
N CYS A 91 -10.15 -5.44 -12.55
CA CYS A 91 -10.28 -5.68 -11.12
C CYS A 91 -11.75 -5.87 -10.72
N THR A 92 -12.04 -6.94 -10.01
CA THR A 92 -13.38 -7.24 -9.44
C THR A 92 -13.52 -6.77 -7.99
N THR A 93 -12.48 -6.17 -7.43
CA THR A 93 -12.47 -5.61 -6.08
C THR A 93 -11.99 -4.15 -6.16
N ALA A 94 -12.67 -3.24 -5.44
CA ALA A 94 -12.24 -1.85 -5.28
C ALA A 94 -12.00 -1.52 -3.80
N LYS A 95 -10.89 -0.81 -3.52
CA LYS A 95 -10.63 -0.17 -2.23
C LYS A 95 -10.82 1.32 -2.37
N VAL A 96 -11.81 1.89 -1.66
CA VAL A 96 -12.26 3.28 -1.78
C VAL A 96 -11.79 4.07 -0.56
N LYS A 97 -11.12 5.19 -0.78
CA LYS A 97 -10.77 6.13 0.28
C LYS A 97 -12.00 6.88 0.75
N VAL A 98 -12.17 6.93 2.08
CA VAL A 98 -13.24 7.63 2.78
C VAL A 98 -12.65 8.45 3.93
N ALA A 99 -13.45 9.26 4.60
CA ALA A 99 -13.02 10.12 5.70
C ALA A 99 -11.93 11.15 5.30
N GLU A 100 -11.85 11.53 4.05
CA GLU A 100 -10.84 12.50 3.59
C GLU A 100 -11.16 13.90 4.14
N THR A 101 -10.13 14.57 4.67
CA THR A 101 -10.28 15.93 5.25
C THR A 101 -10.90 16.88 4.24
N GLY A 102 -11.96 17.56 4.64
CA GLY A 102 -12.68 18.51 3.80
C GLY A 102 -13.78 17.89 2.92
N GLN A 103 -13.99 16.58 3.01
CA GLN A 103 -15.15 15.88 2.42
C GLN A 103 -16.14 15.47 3.52
N ASP A 104 -17.42 15.43 3.17
CA ASP A 104 -18.47 14.97 4.07
C ASP A 104 -18.91 13.53 3.72
N LEU A 105 -19.75 12.96 4.58
CA LEU A 105 -20.28 11.62 4.39
C LEU A 105 -21.06 11.48 3.07
N SER A 106 -21.71 12.54 2.59
CA SER A 106 -22.49 12.46 1.34
C SER A 106 -21.60 12.23 0.12
N ALA A 107 -20.39 12.79 0.13
CA ALA A 107 -19.40 12.56 -0.93
C ALA A 107 -18.90 11.10 -0.91
N ASP A 108 -18.67 10.52 0.27
CA ASP A 108 -18.25 9.13 0.41
C ASP A 108 -19.37 8.16 -0.05
N LEU A 109 -20.62 8.42 0.32
CA LEU A 109 -21.78 7.62 -0.11
C LEU A 109 -21.93 7.64 -1.63
N ALA A 110 -21.94 8.82 -2.25
CA ALA A 110 -22.07 8.96 -3.71
C ALA A 110 -20.92 8.27 -4.46
N ARG A 111 -19.69 8.35 -3.93
CA ARG A 111 -18.52 7.64 -4.49
C ARG A 111 -18.70 6.13 -4.42
N LEU A 112 -19.18 5.59 -3.30
CA LEU A 112 -19.43 4.15 -3.14
C LEU A 112 -20.52 3.64 -4.07
N GLU A 113 -21.61 4.39 -4.24
CA GLU A 113 -22.69 4.06 -5.18
C GLU A 113 -22.17 4.00 -6.62
N ALA A 114 -21.32 4.97 -7.03
CA ALA A 114 -20.71 4.99 -8.35
C ALA A 114 -19.72 3.82 -8.55
N VAL A 115 -18.96 3.46 -7.53
CA VAL A 115 -18.06 2.29 -7.54
C VAL A 115 -18.87 0.99 -7.63
N ARG A 116 -19.99 0.89 -6.91
CA ARG A 116 -20.89 -0.28 -6.97
C ARG A 116 -21.50 -0.44 -8.37
N ASP A 117 -21.94 0.67 -8.97
CA ASP A 117 -22.47 0.66 -10.34
C ASP A 117 -21.43 0.16 -11.33
N ALA A 118 -20.18 0.64 -11.25
CA ALA A 118 -19.10 0.25 -12.14
C ALA A 118 -18.64 -1.21 -11.96
N LEU A 119 -18.62 -1.73 -10.73
CA LEU A 119 -18.22 -3.13 -10.43
C LEU A 119 -19.35 -4.14 -10.71
N GLY A 120 -20.60 -3.68 -10.69
CA GLY A 120 -21.77 -4.56 -10.70
C GLY A 120 -21.97 -5.30 -9.36
N PRO A 121 -23.04 -6.10 -9.24
CA PRO A 121 -23.47 -6.70 -7.96
C PRO A 121 -22.51 -7.78 -7.42
N ALA A 122 -21.71 -8.40 -8.28
CA ALA A 122 -20.76 -9.46 -7.90
C ALA A 122 -19.40 -8.93 -7.43
N GLY A 123 -19.13 -7.63 -7.62
CA GLY A 123 -17.85 -7.02 -7.23
C GLY A 123 -17.74 -6.80 -5.72
N HIS A 124 -16.52 -6.77 -5.21
CA HIS A 124 -16.24 -6.53 -3.79
C HIS A 124 -15.80 -5.08 -3.57
N ILE A 125 -16.32 -4.45 -2.52
CA ILE A 125 -15.93 -3.10 -2.13
C ILE A 125 -15.33 -3.14 -0.71
N ARG A 126 -14.25 -2.38 -0.53
CA ARG A 126 -13.58 -2.11 0.74
C ARG A 126 -13.50 -0.61 0.92
N VAL A 127 -13.59 -0.13 2.14
CA VAL A 127 -13.29 1.27 2.46
C VAL A 127 -12.03 1.36 3.29
N ASP A 128 -11.29 2.46 3.14
CA ASP A 128 -10.08 2.73 3.91
C ASP A 128 -10.16 4.18 4.44
N ALA A 129 -10.34 4.30 5.75
CA ALA A 129 -10.52 5.56 6.44
C ALA A 129 -9.21 6.13 7.02
N ASN A 130 -8.11 5.37 6.99
CA ASN A 130 -6.79 5.79 7.51
C ASN A 130 -6.86 6.50 8.87
N THR A 131 -7.59 5.90 9.82
CA THR A 131 -7.79 6.45 11.17
C THR A 131 -8.61 7.74 11.26
N GLY A 132 -9.45 8.04 10.24
CA GLY A 132 -10.10 9.34 10.09
C GLY A 132 -11.26 9.61 11.03
N TRP A 133 -11.75 8.60 11.78
CA TRP A 133 -12.88 8.74 12.70
C TRP A 133 -12.53 8.42 14.14
N ASP A 134 -13.30 8.98 15.07
CA ASP A 134 -13.41 8.45 16.42
C ASP A 134 -14.36 7.21 16.46
N LEU A 135 -14.38 6.51 17.59
CA LEU A 135 -15.21 5.32 17.77
C LEU A 135 -16.70 5.56 17.52
N SER A 136 -17.24 6.68 18.00
CA SER A 136 -18.67 6.99 17.90
C SER A 136 -19.07 7.32 16.47
N GLU A 137 -18.23 8.05 15.76
CA GLU A 137 -18.42 8.38 14.37
C GLU A 137 -18.29 7.15 13.47
N ALA A 138 -17.26 6.33 13.65
CA ALA A 138 -17.08 5.09 12.91
C ALA A 138 -18.30 4.15 13.07
N ALA A 139 -18.80 3.97 14.29
CA ALA A 139 -19.98 3.14 14.55
C ALA A 139 -21.26 3.68 13.87
N ARG A 140 -21.38 5.01 13.73
CA ARG A 140 -22.50 5.67 13.06
C ARG A 140 -22.41 5.62 11.54
N VAL A 141 -21.20 5.78 10.98
CA VAL A 141 -20.96 5.96 9.54
C VAL A 141 -20.84 4.64 8.79
N LEU A 142 -20.11 3.66 9.34
CA LEU A 142 -19.81 2.39 8.63
C LEU A 142 -21.07 1.63 8.18
N PRO A 143 -22.17 1.52 8.96
CA PRO A 143 -23.39 0.90 8.45
C PRO A 143 -24.06 1.65 7.30
N GLN A 144 -23.80 2.95 7.14
CA GLN A 144 -24.32 3.72 6.01
C GLN A 144 -23.48 3.48 4.75
N LEU A 145 -22.15 3.45 4.90
CA LEU A 145 -21.22 3.11 3.81
C LEU A 145 -21.45 1.67 3.33
N ASP A 146 -21.71 0.75 4.24
CA ASP A 146 -22.02 -0.64 3.92
C ASP A 146 -23.27 -0.75 3.03
N ARG A 147 -24.33 -0.04 3.38
CA ARG A 147 -25.55 0.00 2.55
C ARG A 147 -25.31 0.64 1.18
N ALA A 148 -24.58 1.76 1.10
CA ALA A 148 -24.28 2.43 -0.18
C ALA A 148 -23.37 1.56 -1.07
N ALA A 149 -22.45 0.83 -0.47
CA ALA A 149 -21.61 -0.13 -1.17
C ALA A 149 -22.34 -1.42 -1.60
N GLY A 150 -23.56 -1.67 -1.11
CA GLY A 150 -24.24 -2.95 -1.31
C GLY A 150 -23.54 -4.12 -0.63
N GLY A 151 -22.95 -3.88 0.53
CA GLY A 151 -22.13 -4.78 1.33
C GLY A 151 -20.63 -4.52 1.18
N LEU A 152 -19.95 -4.26 2.31
CA LEU A 152 -18.50 -4.09 2.39
C LEU A 152 -17.83 -5.42 2.67
N GLN A 153 -16.76 -5.71 1.95
CA GLN A 153 -15.89 -6.84 2.27
C GLN A 153 -15.15 -6.62 3.59
N TYR A 154 -14.70 -5.38 3.84
CA TYR A 154 -14.19 -4.88 5.12
C TYR A 154 -14.05 -3.36 5.12
N ALA A 155 -13.93 -2.77 6.33
CA ALA A 155 -13.46 -1.42 6.55
C ALA A 155 -12.04 -1.44 7.13
N GLU A 156 -11.07 -0.80 6.43
CA GLU A 156 -9.66 -0.72 6.82
C GLU A 156 -9.45 0.46 7.75
N GLN A 157 -8.90 0.18 8.94
CA GLN A 157 -8.45 1.12 9.97
C GLN A 157 -9.35 2.35 10.17
N PRO A 158 -10.61 2.17 10.55
CA PRO A 158 -11.54 3.29 10.74
C PRO A 158 -11.16 4.20 11.90
N VAL A 159 -10.54 3.68 12.95
CA VAL A 159 -10.15 4.37 14.18
C VAL A 159 -8.66 4.20 14.47
N ALA A 160 -8.05 5.14 15.20
CA ALA A 160 -6.60 5.13 15.46
C ALA A 160 -6.18 4.12 16.55
N ASP A 161 -6.96 4.04 17.64
CA ASP A 161 -6.64 3.19 18.78
C ASP A 161 -7.09 1.74 18.57
N VAL A 162 -6.23 0.77 18.91
CA VAL A 162 -6.52 -0.65 18.72
C VAL A 162 -7.61 -1.17 19.67
N ALA A 163 -7.77 -0.58 20.85
CA ALA A 163 -8.84 -0.93 21.79
C ALA A 163 -10.19 -0.39 21.29
N ASP A 164 -10.21 0.78 20.68
CA ASP A 164 -11.38 1.33 19.99
C ASP A 164 -11.74 0.47 18.77
N LEU A 165 -10.75 0.02 18.00
CA LEU A 165 -10.97 -0.91 16.89
C LEU A 165 -11.62 -2.22 17.37
N ALA A 166 -11.11 -2.79 18.47
CA ALA A 166 -11.70 -3.98 19.09
C ALA A 166 -13.11 -3.74 19.64
N THR A 167 -13.40 -2.53 20.12
CA THR A 167 -14.73 -2.15 20.58
C THR A 167 -15.69 -1.98 19.43
N LEU A 168 -15.27 -1.28 18.37
CA LEU A 168 -16.04 -1.09 17.15
C LEU A 168 -16.43 -2.43 16.51
N ARG A 169 -15.49 -3.37 16.41
CA ARG A 169 -15.72 -4.72 15.87
C ARG A 169 -16.86 -5.47 16.55
N ARG A 170 -17.10 -5.21 17.84
CA ARG A 170 -18.22 -5.82 18.60
C ARG A 170 -19.56 -5.09 18.44
N GLN A 171 -19.53 -3.87 17.89
CA GLN A 171 -20.72 -3.00 17.78
C GLN A 171 -21.36 -3.03 16.39
N ILE A 172 -20.62 -3.43 15.36
CA ILE A 172 -21.09 -3.42 13.97
C ILE A 172 -20.87 -4.77 13.29
N ASP A 173 -21.65 -5.04 12.25
CA ASP A 173 -21.54 -6.28 11.47
C ASP A 173 -20.52 -6.18 10.31
N VAL A 174 -20.01 -4.96 10.00
CA VAL A 174 -19.00 -4.76 8.96
C VAL A 174 -17.66 -5.35 9.42
N PRO A 175 -17.04 -6.27 8.65
CA PRO A 175 -15.73 -6.78 9.00
C PRO A 175 -14.67 -5.68 9.02
N LEU A 176 -13.69 -5.77 9.90
CA LEU A 176 -12.63 -4.77 10.06
C LEU A 176 -11.27 -5.32 9.65
N ALA A 177 -10.44 -4.46 9.04
CA ALA A 177 -9.05 -4.74 8.72
C ALA A 177 -8.11 -3.76 9.45
N ALA A 178 -7.02 -4.28 10.02
CA ALA A 178 -6.00 -3.49 10.71
C ALA A 178 -4.82 -3.21 9.77
N ASP A 179 -4.45 -1.93 9.60
CA ASP A 179 -3.26 -1.45 8.88
C ASP A 179 -2.32 -0.67 9.81
N GLU A 180 -2.72 0.54 10.23
CA GLU A 180 -1.90 1.40 11.10
C GLU A 180 -1.65 0.75 12.46
N SER A 181 -2.62 0.04 13.02
CA SER A 181 -2.49 -0.72 14.26
C SER A 181 -1.47 -1.87 14.18
N ILE A 182 -1.05 -2.25 12.98
CA ILE A 182 0.02 -3.22 12.73
C ILE A 182 1.34 -2.49 12.44
N ARG A 183 1.43 -1.75 11.34
CA ARG A 183 2.69 -1.22 10.84
C ARG A 183 3.24 -0.02 11.63
N ARG A 184 2.40 0.72 12.34
CA ARG A 184 2.80 1.90 13.16
C ARG A 184 2.79 1.63 14.64
N SER A 185 2.33 0.48 15.06
CA SER A 185 2.25 0.10 16.48
C SER A 185 3.60 -0.35 17.02
N ALA A 186 3.88 -0.01 18.27
CA ALA A 186 4.97 -0.62 19.04
C ALA A 186 4.66 -2.08 19.40
N ASP A 187 3.37 -2.46 19.38
CA ASP A 187 2.88 -3.78 19.72
C ASP A 187 1.81 -4.25 18.70
N PRO A 188 2.22 -4.68 17.50
CA PRO A 188 1.31 -5.11 16.44
C PRO A 188 0.45 -6.32 16.83
N LEU A 189 0.92 -7.17 17.77
CA LEU A 189 0.17 -8.34 18.22
C LEU A 189 -1.01 -7.99 19.15
N ALA A 190 -1.15 -6.73 19.59
CA ALA A 190 -2.35 -6.25 20.27
C ALA A 190 -3.60 -6.45 19.40
N VAL A 191 -3.51 -6.37 18.07
CA VAL A 191 -4.62 -6.64 17.15
C VAL A 191 -5.19 -8.04 17.37
N ARG A 192 -4.34 -9.05 17.47
CA ARG A 192 -4.74 -10.43 17.76
C ARG A 192 -5.24 -10.58 19.19
N ARG A 193 -4.49 -10.09 20.19
CA ARG A 193 -4.84 -10.27 21.61
C ARG A 193 -6.18 -9.66 21.98
N LEU A 194 -6.54 -8.54 21.39
CA LEU A 194 -7.80 -7.84 21.61
C LEU A 194 -8.92 -8.30 20.67
N ALA A 195 -8.60 -9.20 19.72
CA ALA A 195 -9.51 -9.58 18.63
C ALA A 195 -10.05 -8.34 17.91
N ALA A 196 -9.16 -7.39 17.54
CA ALA A 196 -9.53 -6.07 17.08
C ALA A 196 -9.92 -6.02 15.60
N ALA A 197 -9.56 -7.02 14.79
CA ALA A 197 -9.83 -7.04 13.36
C ALA A 197 -10.09 -8.48 12.86
N ASP A 198 -10.69 -8.57 11.67
CA ASP A 198 -10.95 -9.81 10.94
C ASP A 198 -9.85 -10.10 9.91
N TYR A 199 -9.18 -9.05 9.45
CA TYR A 199 -8.11 -9.11 8.45
C TYR A 199 -6.89 -8.32 8.89
N ALA A 200 -5.70 -8.77 8.48
CA ALA A 200 -4.44 -8.08 8.66
C ALA A 200 -3.95 -7.51 7.32
N ILE A 201 -3.73 -6.20 7.26
CA ILE A 201 -3.10 -5.54 6.12
C ILE A 201 -1.60 -5.53 6.33
N ILE A 202 -0.88 -6.19 5.43
CA ILE A 202 0.57 -6.36 5.49
C ILE A 202 1.24 -5.60 4.35
N LYS A 203 2.21 -4.73 4.69
CA LYS A 203 2.96 -3.92 3.73
C LYS A 203 4.45 -4.19 3.90
N VAL A 204 5.12 -4.60 2.84
CA VAL A 204 6.51 -5.09 2.90
C VAL A 204 7.47 -4.03 3.42
N GLN A 205 7.50 -2.85 2.79
CA GLN A 205 8.46 -1.81 3.13
C GLN A 205 8.31 -1.27 4.57
N PRO A 206 7.09 -0.88 5.04
CA PRO A 206 6.90 -0.42 6.41
C PRO A 206 7.23 -1.45 7.49
N LEU A 207 7.24 -2.73 7.15
CA LEU A 207 7.53 -3.83 8.08
C LEU A 207 9.00 -4.28 8.05
N GLY A 208 9.80 -3.74 7.13
CA GLY A 208 11.24 -3.99 7.10
C GLY A 208 11.68 -5.14 6.17
N GLY A 209 10.80 -5.67 5.33
CA GLY A 209 11.13 -6.68 4.35
C GLY A 209 10.14 -7.85 4.30
N VAL A 210 10.41 -8.78 3.39
CA VAL A 210 9.54 -9.94 3.14
C VAL A 210 9.54 -10.89 4.32
N ARG A 211 10.70 -11.21 4.90
CA ARG A 211 10.83 -12.12 6.04
C ARG A 211 10.10 -11.56 7.27
N ALA A 212 10.38 -10.32 7.64
CA ALA A 212 9.72 -9.67 8.77
C ALA A 212 8.20 -9.60 8.59
N ALA A 213 7.73 -9.34 7.36
CA ALA A 213 6.31 -9.34 7.03
C ALA A 213 5.67 -10.73 7.14
N MET A 214 6.38 -11.80 6.73
CA MET A 214 5.91 -13.18 6.87
C MET A 214 5.83 -13.62 8.33
N ASP A 215 6.87 -13.35 9.12
CA ASP A 215 6.92 -13.69 10.55
C ASP A 215 5.78 -13.00 11.32
N LEU A 216 5.53 -11.73 10.98
CA LEU A 216 4.43 -10.99 11.60
C LEU A 216 3.05 -11.52 11.16
N ALA A 217 2.88 -11.87 9.89
CA ALA A 217 1.64 -12.45 9.38
C ALA A 217 1.32 -13.78 10.08
N GLU A 218 2.33 -14.64 10.27
CA GLU A 218 2.19 -15.89 11.03
C GLU A 218 1.83 -15.62 12.50
N ALA A 219 2.52 -14.68 13.15
CA ALA A 219 2.26 -14.34 14.54
C ALA A 219 0.87 -13.73 14.78
N LEU A 220 0.34 -12.94 13.83
CA LEU A 220 -1.01 -12.37 13.88
C LEU A 220 -2.08 -13.47 13.76
N ALA A 221 -1.83 -14.51 12.98
CA ALA A 221 -2.75 -15.61 12.71
C ALA A 221 -4.16 -15.13 12.27
N LEU A 222 -4.21 -14.12 11.43
CA LEU A 222 -5.40 -13.56 10.77
C LEU A 222 -5.29 -13.77 9.26
N PRO A 223 -6.41 -13.81 8.53
CA PRO A 223 -6.39 -13.71 7.07
C PRO A 223 -5.65 -12.45 6.63
N VAL A 224 -4.68 -12.59 5.71
CA VAL A 224 -3.78 -11.52 5.28
C VAL A 224 -4.22 -10.95 3.95
N VAL A 225 -4.14 -9.62 3.83
CA VAL A 225 -4.19 -8.89 2.56
C VAL A 225 -2.90 -8.11 2.41
N VAL A 226 -2.09 -8.45 1.42
CA VAL A 226 -0.88 -7.67 1.12
C VAL A 226 -1.27 -6.37 0.42
N SER A 227 -0.72 -5.26 0.86
CA SER A 227 -1.01 -3.94 0.31
C SER A 227 0.27 -3.14 0.10
N SER A 228 0.13 -2.01 -0.57
CA SER A 228 1.25 -1.11 -0.92
C SER A 228 1.28 0.13 -0.02
N ALA A 229 2.45 0.79 -0.02
CA ALA A 229 2.64 2.14 0.50
C ALA A 229 2.87 3.16 -0.64
N LEU A 230 2.18 2.96 -1.78
CA LEU A 230 2.30 3.80 -2.98
C LEU A 230 3.70 3.75 -3.60
N GLU A 231 4.18 2.57 -3.86
CA GLU A 231 5.46 2.30 -4.52
C GLU A 231 5.35 2.33 -6.04
N SER A 232 6.49 2.53 -6.72
CA SER A 232 6.68 2.25 -8.15
C SER A 232 6.56 0.74 -8.43
N SER A 233 6.59 0.35 -9.69
CA SER A 233 6.59 -1.09 -10.05
C SER A 233 7.73 -1.88 -9.42
N VAL A 234 8.86 -1.25 -9.12
CA VAL A 234 9.98 -1.91 -8.42
C VAL A 234 9.59 -2.31 -7.00
N GLY A 235 8.98 -1.41 -6.24
CA GLY A 235 8.51 -1.73 -4.88
C GLY A 235 7.30 -2.66 -4.88
N ILE A 236 6.37 -2.49 -5.83
CA ILE A 236 5.21 -3.38 -6.01
C ILE A 236 5.63 -4.82 -6.31
N ALA A 237 6.70 -5.04 -7.08
CA ALA A 237 7.21 -6.37 -7.36
C ALA A 237 7.55 -7.15 -6.07
N LEU A 238 8.09 -6.46 -5.06
CA LEU A 238 8.39 -7.08 -3.77
C LEU A 238 7.11 -7.43 -2.98
N GLY A 239 6.10 -6.55 -3.03
CA GLY A 239 4.76 -6.84 -2.48
C GLY A 239 4.11 -8.05 -3.13
N LEU A 240 4.22 -8.20 -4.45
CA LEU A 240 3.73 -9.36 -5.19
C LEU A 240 4.48 -10.64 -4.80
N ARG A 241 5.78 -10.56 -4.56
CA ARG A 241 6.57 -11.70 -4.07
C ARG A 241 6.10 -12.15 -2.69
N LEU A 242 5.86 -11.22 -1.77
CA LEU A 242 5.26 -11.54 -0.47
C LEU A 242 3.87 -12.19 -0.63
N ALA A 243 2.98 -11.59 -1.43
CA ALA A 243 1.64 -12.12 -1.65
C ALA A 243 1.66 -13.53 -2.29
N ALA A 244 2.66 -13.80 -3.14
CA ALA A 244 2.85 -15.10 -3.76
C ALA A 244 3.44 -16.16 -2.81
N ALA A 245 4.16 -15.74 -1.77
CA ALA A 245 4.69 -16.62 -0.74
C ALA A 245 3.66 -16.94 0.36
N LEU A 246 2.75 -16.00 0.62
CA LEU A 246 1.64 -16.15 1.57
C LEU A 246 0.41 -16.78 0.89
N ASP A 247 -0.50 -17.32 1.69
CA ASP A 247 -1.79 -17.84 1.22
C ASP A 247 -2.87 -16.75 1.31
N CYS A 248 -2.77 -15.74 0.43
CA CYS A 248 -3.74 -14.65 0.36
C CYS A 248 -4.96 -15.08 -0.44
N GLU A 249 -6.11 -15.18 0.23
CA GLU A 249 -7.39 -15.53 -0.42
C GLU A 249 -8.06 -14.34 -1.12
N LEU A 250 -7.87 -13.14 -0.56
CA LEU A 250 -8.47 -11.91 -1.07
C LEU A 250 -7.54 -11.18 -2.04
N ALA A 251 -8.14 -10.38 -2.93
CA ALA A 251 -7.39 -9.51 -3.83
C ALA A 251 -6.46 -8.56 -3.04
N CYS A 252 -5.21 -8.42 -3.46
CA CYS A 252 -4.19 -7.61 -2.79
C CYS A 252 -4.24 -6.13 -3.22
N GLY A 253 -3.88 -5.22 -2.33
CA GLY A 253 -3.85 -3.77 -2.58
C GLY A 253 -2.57 -3.34 -3.31
N LEU A 254 -2.21 -4.00 -4.42
CA LEU A 254 -0.93 -3.83 -5.10
C LEU A 254 -1.02 -3.15 -6.49
N ALA A 255 -2.22 -2.71 -6.91
CA ALA A 255 -2.39 -2.04 -8.21
C ALA A 255 -2.25 -0.51 -8.13
N THR A 256 -1.54 0.03 -7.16
CA THR A 256 -1.37 1.48 -6.98
C THR A 256 -0.51 2.15 -8.04
N VAL A 257 0.25 1.40 -8.84
CA VAL A 257 0.94 1.91 -10.05
C VAL A 257 -0.03 2.59 -11.04
N ASN A 258 -1.31 2.21 -11.04
CA ASN A 258 -2.32 2.88 -11.86
C ASN A 258 -2.54 4.36 -11.49
N LEU A 259 -2.16 4.76 -10.27
CA LEU A 259 -2.21 6.15 -9.82
C LEU A 259 -1.06 7.00 -10.37
N PHE A 260 0.02 6.38 -10.85
CA PHE A 260 1.17 7.09 -11.40
C PHE A 260 0.94 7.48 -12.86
N ALA A 261 1.29 8.72 -13.22
CA ALA A 261 1.31 9.17 -14.60
C ALA A 261 2.42 8.45 -15.39
N GLU A 262 3.61 8.36 -14.79
CA GLU A 262 4.79 7.68 -15.30
C GLU A 262 5.36 6.74 -14.24
N ASP A 263 6.16 5.77 -14.67
CA ASP A 263 6.80 4.80 -13.78
C ASP A 263 8.31 4.73 -14.09
N VAL A 264 9.06 4.17 -13.20
CA VAL A 264 10.53 3.97 -13.34
C VAL A 264 10.89 2.89 -14.37
N THR A 265 9.90 2.19 -14.93
CA THR A 265 10.08 1.11 -15.91
C THR A 265 9.22 1.30 -17.16
N SER A 266 9.70 0.79 -18.31
CA SER A 266 8.93 0.73 -19.56
C SER A 266 7.82 -0.32 -19.55
N SER A 267 7.87 -1.26 -18.59
CA SER A 267 6.89 -2.34 -18.42
C SER A 267 6.25 -2.29 -17.03
N PRO A 268 5.39 -1.28 -16.75
CA PRO A 268 4.80 -1.11 -15.43
C PRO A 268 3.88 -2.28 -15.05
N LEU A 269 3.80 -2.55 -13.75
CA LEU A 269 2.93 -3.55 -13.17
C LEU A 269 1.49 -3.02 -13.09
N ARG A 270 0.79 -3.09 -14.22
CA ARG A 270 -0.63 -2.73 -14.33
C ARG A 270 -1.48 -3.99 -14.48
N PRO A 271 -2.66 -4.04 -13.83
CA PRO A 271 -3.51 -5.22 -13.88
C PRO A 271 -4.00 -5.54 -15.30
N SER A 272 -4.10 -6.85 -15.56
CA SER A 272 -4.77 -7.40 -16.72
C SER A 272 -5.68 -8.55 -16.25
N GLY A 273 -6.97 -8.46 -16.54
CA GLY A 273 -7.96 -9.39 -15.99
C GLY A 273 -8.00 -9.39 -14.46
N GLY A 274 -7.72 -8.24 -13.82
CA GLY A 274 -7.69 -8.12 -12.36
C GLY A 274 -6.49 -8.76 -11.67
N MET A 275 -5.47 -9.17 -12.43
CA MET A 275 -4.29 -9.88 -11.94
C MET A 275 -3.01 -9.12 -12.25
N LEU A 276 -1.98 -9.27 -11.39
CA LEU A 276 -0.62 -8.83 -11.66
C LEU A 276 0.33 -10.04 -11.71
N PRO A 277 1.27 -10.08 -12.69
CA PRO A 277 2.28 -11.14 -12.77
C PRO A 277 3.33 -10.96 -11.66
N VAL A 278 3.74 -12.06 -11.05
CA VAL A 278 4.86 -12.09 -10.09
C VAL A 278 6.17 -12.16 -10.87
N ARG A 279 6.84 -11.02 -10.99
CA ARG A 279 8.12 -10.90 -11.72
C ARG A 279 8.99 -9.81 -11.12
N ASP A 280 10.27 -9.89 -11.36
CA ASP A 280 11.19 -8.79 -11.07
C ASP A 280 11.00 -7.63 -12.06
N VAL A 281 11.30 -6.43 -11.63
CA VAL A 281 11.18 -5.20 -12.41
C VAL A 281 12.50 -4.45 -12.40
N LEU A 282 13.00 -4.13 -13.59
CA LEU A 282 14.18 -3.28 -13.74
C LEU A 282 13.75 -1.84 -14.03
N PRO A 283 14.46 -0.85 -13.48
CA PRO A 283 14.13 0.57 -13.62
C PRO A 283 14.73 1.17 -14.92
N ASP A 284 14.42 0.57 -16.07
CA ASP A 284 14.95 0.94 -17.39
C ASP A 284 14.47 2.30 -17.92
N ARG A 285 13.58 2.96 -17.18
CA ARG A 285 13.11 4.32 -17.46
C ARG A 285 13.41 5.32 -16.34
N ILE A 286 14.31 4.98 -15.43
CA ILE A 286 14.63 5.84 -14.30
C ILE A 286 15.03 7.26 -14.72
N ASP A 287 15.73 7.41 -15.83
CA ASP A 287 16.17 8.72 -16.32
C ASP A 287 15.03 9.64 -16.77
N ALA A 288 13.87 9.07 -17.16
CA ALA A 288 12.68 9.85 -17.53
C ALA A 288 11.98 10.50 -16.32
N VAL A 289 12.19 9.94 -15.13
CA VAL A 289 11.56 10.39 -13.86
C VAL A 289 12.61 10.79 -12.82
N ARG A 290 13.88 10.89 -13.20
CA ARG A 290 14.98 11.24 -12.30
C ARG A 290 14.83 12.65 -11.77
N GLU A 291 14.92 12.79 -10.45
CA GLU A 291 15.00 14.09 -9.80
C GLU A 291 16.43 14.63 -9.79
N SER A 292 16.54 15.95 -9.66
CA SER A 292 17.81 16.67 -9.59
C SER A 292 17.74 17.84 -8.62
N GLY A 293 18.86 18.49 -8.37
CA GLY A 293 18.92 19.68 -7.53
C GLY A 293 18.53 19.45 -6.08
N GLU A 294 17.63 20.27 -5.57
CA GLU A 294 17.26 20.26 -4.15
C GLU A 294 16.56 18.98 -3.71
N VAL A 295 15.65 18.46 -4.54
CA VAL A 295 14.91 17.21 -4.23
C VAL A 295 15.89 16.04 -4.13
N GLU A 296 16.79 15.91 -5.11
CA GLU A 296 17.81 14.85 -5.08
C GLU A 296 18.68 14.97 -3.83
N ARG A 297 19.16 16.18 -3.51
CA ARG A 297 20.00 16.42 -2.34
C ARG A 297 19.30 16.00 -1.04
N VAL A 298 18.06 16.43 -0.83
CA VAL A 298 17.28 16.11 0.37
C VAL A 298 17.08 14.59 0.53
N TRP A 299 16.76 13.90 -0.56
CA TRP A 299 16.55 12.46 -0.51
C TRP A 299 17.86 11.67 -0.29
N ARG A 300 18.96 12.08 -0.90
CA ARG A 300 20.28 11.46 -0.67
C ARG A 300 20.77 11.68 0.77
N GLU A 301 20.64 12.89 1.30
CA GLU A 301 20.96 13.19 2.70
C GLU A 301 20.11 12.36 3.67
N ARG A 302 18.81 12.19 3.38
CA ARG A 302 17.93 11.33 4.16
C ARG A 302 18.37 9.87 4.10
N LEU A 303 18.67 9.35 2.91
CA LEU A 303 19.17 7.98 2.75
C LEU A 303 20.44 7.77 3.58
N ALA A 304 21.39 8.70 3.54
CA ALA A 304 22.65 8.61 4.31
C ALA A 304 22.41 8.58 5.82
N ARG A 305 21.51 9.44 6.35
CA ARG A 305 21.15 9.42 7.78
C ARG A 305 20.46 8.12 8.18
N VAL A 306 19.52 7.64 7.35
CA VAL A 306 18.80 6.37 7.60
C VAL A 306 19.75 5.19 7.55
N ALA A 307 20.69 5.17 6.60
CA ALA A 307 21.70 4.12 6.48
C ALA A 307 22.61 4.05 7.71
N ALA A 308 23.04 5.22 8.20
CA ALA A 308 23.84 5.31 9.44
C ALA A 308 23.08 4.77 10.65
N LEU A 309 21.78 5.07 10.77
CA LEU A 309 20.93 4.54 11.84
C LEU A 309 20.72 3.03 11.74
N ALA A 310 20.57 2.51 10.52
CA ALA A 310 20.35 1.08 10.26
C ALA A 310 21.64 0.25 10.27
N GLY A 311 22.82 0.88 10.29
CA GLY A 311 24.10 0.22 10.14
C GLY A 311 24.30 -0.43 8.77
N ILE A 312 23.71 0.13 7.72
CA ILE A 312 23.78 -0.35 6.33
C ILE A 312 24.82 0.46 5.57
N ASP A 313 25.80 -0.20 4.96
CA ASP A 313 26.77 0.43 4.08
C ASP A 313 26.15 0.71 2.71
N LEU A 314 26.26 1.94 2.24
CA LEU A 314 25.76 2.37 0.94
C LEU A 314 26.80 2.23 -0.19
N SER A 315 28.07 1.97 0.13
CA SER A 315 29.14 1.86 -0.88
C SER A 315 28.86 0.76 -1.92
N ASP A 316 28.16 -0.29 -1.52
CA ASP A 316 27.72 -1.38 -2.40
C ASP A 316 26.74 -0.95 -3.50
N TYR A 317 26.13 0.24 -3.39
CA TYR A 317 25.11 0.78 -4.31
C TYR A 317 25.64 1.98 -5.12
N GLU A 318 26.81 2.50 -4.79
CA GLU A 318 27.47 3.54 -5.56
C GLU A 318 28.13 2.90 -6.77
N ASP A 319 27.99 3.52 -7.96
CA ASP A 319 28.68 3.03 -9.15
C ASP A 319 30.19 3.16 -8.95
N GLU A 320 30.95 2.13 -9.26
CA GLU A 320 32.39 2.26 -9.49
C GLU A 320 32.56 3.30 -10.62
N GLN A 321 33.18 4.45 -10.30
CA GLN A 321 33.44 5.56 -11.22
C GLN A 321 34.37 5.15 -12.37
#